data_cc97ccf730d1889705d02f955e48a6e7
#
_entry.id   cc97ccf730d1889705d02f955e48a6e7
#
_cell.length_a   1.000
_cell.length_b   1.000
_cell.length_c   1.000
_cell.angle_alpha   90.00
_cell.angle_beta   90.00
_cell.angle_gamma   90.00
#
_symmetry.space_group_name_H-M   'P 1'
#
loop_
_entity.id
_entity.type
_entity.pdbx_description
1 polymer ?
#
loop_
_entity_poly.entity_id
_entity_poly.type
_entity_poly.pdbx_seq_one_letter_code
_entity_poly.pdbx_strand_id
1 'polypeptide(L)'
;MSLVNLEQSIMAEIDAATDEASLEAVRVSVLGKKGSISERMKGLGSMSPEERKEAGAALNVLKDKVADALSARKTTLQDAALEARLAAEKIDVTLPARPQASGTVHPVSQVWEEVVQIFGDLGFAVAEGPHIEDDFHNFDALNIPPEHPARQEHDTFFFNEKADGSRMLLRTHTSPVQIRTMLASKPPIRIIAPGRTFRCDSDMTHTPMFNQVEGLVIDETTTLANLKWILTEFCKAFFEVDDVKMRFRASHFPFTEPSMEVDIQYSREGGQIKIGTGDKWLEILGSGMVHPNVIRAGGMDPEKVQGWAFGVGLDRIAMLKYGIPDLRAFFEADLRWLRHYGFKALQVPTLAGGLS
;
A
#
# COMPACT_ATOMS: atom_id res chain seq x y z
N MET A 1 -58.63 -44.51 36.40
CA MET A 1 -57.24 -44.77 36.02
C MET A 1 -56.37 -44.61 37.28
N SER A 2 -55.58 -45.63 37.63
CA SER A 2 -54.73 -45.53 38.81
C SER A 2 -53.62 -44.49 38.62
N LEU A 3 -53.02 -43.95 39.69
CA LEU A 3 -51.90 -43.02 39.59
C LEU A 3 -50.70 -43.65 38.85
N VAL A 4 -50.45 -44.92 39.03
CA VAL A 4 -49.40 -45.69 38.36
C VAL A 4 -49.62 -45.73 36.83
N ASN A 5 -50.83 -45.97 36.38
CA ASN A 5 -51.15 -46.00 34.95
C ASN A 5 -51.02 -44.58 34.32
N LEU A 6 -51.37 -43.53 35.08
CA LEU A 6 -51.20 -42.15 34.64
C LEU A 6 -49.71 -41.76 34.50
N GLU A 7 -48.89 -42.15 35.49
CA GLU A 7 -47.43 -41.94 35.45
C GLU A 7 -46.82 -42.63 34.22
N GLN A 8 -47.14 -43.89 33.97
CA GLN A 8 -46.65 -44.64 32.81
C GLN A 8 -47.05 -43.98 31.49
N SER A 9 -48.31 -43.54 31.36
CA SER A 9 -48.75 -42.83 30.16
C SER A 9 -48.00 -41.53 29.90
N ILE A 10 -47.82 -40.72 30.97
CA ILE A 10 -47.13 -39.44 30.86
C ILE A 10 -45.63 -39.64 30.48
N MET A 11 -44.97 -40.59 31.14
CA MET A 11 -43.57 -40.88 30.82
C MET A 11 -43.39 -41.37 29.37
N ALA A 12 -44.31 -42.23 28.88
CA ALA A 12 -44.28 -42.65 27.47
C ALA A 12 -44.52 -41.50 26.51
N GLU A 13 -45.40 -40.51 26.86
CA GLU A 13 -45.58 -39.31 26.01
C GLU A 13 -44.35 -38.41 25.99
N ILE A 14 -43.66 -38.24 27.15
CA ILE A 14 -42.40 -37.48 27.25
C ILE A 14 -41.31 -38.15 26.38
N ASP A 15 -41.17 -39.46 26.49
CA ASP A 15 -40.17 -40.21 25.72
C ASP A 15 -40.43 -40.19 24.21
N ALA A 16 -41.73 -40.20 23.80
CA ALA A 16 -42.12 -40.14 22.40
C ALA A 16 -41.96 -38.74 21.78
N ALA A 17 -41.76 -37.69 22.55
CA ALA A 17 -41.58 -36.35 22.01
C ALA A 17 -40.28 -36.28 21.19
N THR A 18 -40.36 -35.82 19.97
CA THR A 18 -39.23 -35.76 19.00
C THR A 18 -38.62 -34.36 18.85
N ASP A 19 -39.26 -33.34 19.36
CA ASP A 19 -38.82 -31.93 19.33
C ASP A 19 -39.35 -31.15 20.52
N GLU A 20 -38.85 -29.93 20.72
CA GLU A 20 -39.24 -29.07 21.82
C GLU A 20 -40.72 -28.67 21.78
N ALA A 21 -41.32 -28.55 20.59
CA ALA A 21 -42.69 -28.16 20.43
C ALA A 21 -43.67 -29.29 20.91
N SER A 22 -43.39 -30.55 20.50
CA SER A 22 -44.12 -31.72 20.97
C SER A 22 -43.96 -31.94 22.45
N LEU A 23 -42.74 -31.74 23.03
CA LEU A 23 -42.52 -31.83 24.48
C LEU A 23 -43.28 -30.74 25.26
N GLU A 24 -43.32 -29.52 24.72
CA GLU A 24 -44.08 -28.42 25.33
C GLU A 24 -45.60 -28.73 25.28
N ALA A 25 -46.11 -29.34 24.22
CA ALA A 25 -47.50 -29.81 24.15
C ALA A 25 -47.78 -30.82 25.25
N VAL A 26 -46.88 -31.79 25.50
CA VAL A 26 -47.00 -32.75 26.61
C VAL A 26 -46.98 -32.02 27.95
N ARG A 27 -46.08 -31.05 28.16
CA ARG A 27 -46.02 -30.25 29.41
C ARG A 27 -47.37 -29.54 29.66
N VAL A 28 -47.97 -28.96 28.62
CA VAL A 28 -49.24 -28.23 28.74
C VAL A 28 -50.41 -29.20 29.03
N SER A 29 -50.43 -30.38 28.38
CA SER A 29 -51.47 -31.39 28.56
C SER A 29 -51.42 -32.03 29.96
N VAL A 30 -50.25 -32.07 30.60
CA VAL A 30 -50.05 -32.69 31.91
C VAL A 30 -50.09 -31.69 33.06
N LEU A 31 -49.31 -30.61 32.95
CA LEU A 31 -49.07 -29.64 34.05
C LEU A 31 -49.79 -28.29 33.80
N GLY A 32 -50.37 -28.05 32.63
CA GLY A 32 -51.14 -26.84 32.35
C GLY A 32 -52.36 -26.66 33.21
N LYS A 33 -53.05 -25.49 33.14
CA LYS A 33 -54.21 -25.15 33.98
C LYS A 33 -55.36 -26.19 33.91
N LYS A 34 -55.48 -26.88 32.78
CA LYS A 34 -56.43 -27.97 32.51
C LYS A 34 -55.73 -29.32 32.34
N GLY A 35 -54.49 -29.42 32.75
CA GLY A 35 -53.69 -30.63 32.59
C GLY A 35 -54.10 -31.75 33.54
N SER A 36 -53.80 -32.98 33.15
CA SER A 36 -54.26 -34.20 33.81
C SER A 36 -53.86 -34.29 35.31
N ILE A 37 -52.69 -33.81 35.69
CA ILE A 37 -52.24 -33.71 37.08
C ILE A 37 -52.96 -32.54 37.79
N SER A 38 -53.04 -31.39 37.13
CA SER A 38 -53.69 -30.21 37.70
C SER A 38 -55.16 -30.40 37.99
N GLU A 39 -55.87 -31.12 37.15
CA GLU A 39 -57.30 -31.45 37.39
C GLU A 39 -57.47 -32.42 38.55
N ARG A 40 -56.60 -33.41 38.70
CA ARG A 40 -56.64 -34.32 39.84
C ARG A 40 -56.28 -33.60 41.13
N MET A 41 -55.36 -32.65 41.15
CA MET A 41 -55.12 -31.80 42.29
C MET A 41 -56.33 -30.96 42.73
N LYS A 42 -57.11 -30.44 41.77
CA LYS A 42 -58.36 -29.76 42.07
C LYS A 42 -59.41 -30.68 42.72
N GLY A 43 -59.48 -31.95 42.28
CA GLY A 43 -60.35 -32.94 42.80
C GLY A 43 -60.09 -33.34 44.29
N LEU A 44 -58.91 -33.04 44.81
CA LEU A 44 -58.58 -33.29 46.20
C LEU A 44 -59.49 -32.53 47.22
N GLY A 45 -60.13 -31.43 46.73
CA GLY A 45 -61.03 -30.62 47.57
C GLY A 45 -62.27 -31.33 48.00
N SER A 46 -62.69 -32.42 47.36
CA SER A 46 -63.89 -33.22 47.66
C SER A 46 -63.60 -34.48 48.48
N MET A 47 -62.35 -34.72 48.92
CA MET A 47 -61.95 -35.91 49.66
C MET A 47 -61.90 -35.65 51.21
N SER A 48 -61.91 -36.72 51.98
CA SER A 48 -61.70 -36.63 53.41
C SER A 48 -60.31 -36.10 53.79
N PRO A 49 -60.10 -35.51 54.96
CA PRO A 49 -58.81 -34.90 55.32
C PRO A 49 -57.62 -35.85 55.26
N GLU A 50 -57.79 -37.13 55.64
CA GLU A 50 -56.73 -38.14 55.59
C GLU A 50 -56.39 -38.56 54.13
N GLU A 51 -57.43 -38.93 53.36
CA GLU A 51 -57.26 -39.30 51.92
C GLU A 51 -56.67 -38.13 51.12
N ARG A 52 -57.05 -36.91 51.43
CA ARG A 52 -56.48 -35.70 50.82
C ARG A 52 -54.99 -35.57 51.05
N LYS A 53 -54.55 -35.89 52.29
CA LYS A 53 -53.11 -35.79 52.63
C LYS A 53 -52.32 -36.85 51.92
N GLU A 54 -52.75 -38.08 51.85
CA GLU A 54 -52.08 -39.17 51.11
C GLU A 54 -52.09 -38.95 49.57
N ALA A 55 -53.26 -38.67 49.03
CA ALA A 55 -53.37 -38.42 47.59
C ALA A 55 -52.63 -37.14 47.14
N GLY A 56 -52.64 -36.09 47.99
CA GLY A 56 -51.87 -34.87 47.73
C GLY A 56 -50.36 -35.09 47.71
N ALA A 57 -49.85 -35.89 48.67
CA ALA A 57 -48.44 -36.25 48.73
C ALA A 57 -48.04 -37.07 47.47
N ALA A 58 -48.83 -38.06 47.11
CA ALA A 58 -48.54 -38.88 45.93
C ALA A 58 -48.60 -38.07 44.62
N LEU A 59 -49.54 -37.12 44.46
CA LEU A 59 -49.65 -36.24 43.30
C LEU A 59 -48.48 -35.25 43.21
N ASN A 60 -47.98 -34.75 44.35
CA ASN A 60 -46.79 -33.88 44.36
C ASN A 60 -45.55 -34.65 43.91
N VAL A 61 -45.33 -35.84 44.40
CA VAL A 61 -44.21 -36.72 43.97
C VAL A 61 -44.30 -37.00 42.44
N LEU A 62 -45.50 -37.29 41.96
CA LEU A 62 -45.72 -37.48 40.51
C LEU A 62 -45.42 -36.22 39.71
N LYS A 63 -45.87 -35.06 40.18
CA LYS A 63 -45.60 -33.77 39.57
C LYS A 63 -44.11 -33.48 39.46
N ASP A 64 -43.37 -33.71 40.54
CA ASP A 64 -41.91 -33.49 40.60
C ASP A 64 -41.18 -34.45 39.63
N LYS A 65 -41.54 -35.75 39.66
CA LYS A 65 -41.01 -36.73 38.71
C LYS A 65 -41.24 -36.32 37.23
N VAL A 66 -42.45 -35.86 36.93
CA VAL A 66 -42.81 -35.41 35.56
C VAL A 66 -42.03 -34.15 35.21
N ALA A 67 -41.86 -33.20 36.12
CA ALA A 67 -41.06 -32.00 35.90
C ALA A 67 -39.59 -32.32 35.60
N ASP A 68 -38.99 -33.25 36.36
CA ASP A 68 -37.63 -33.70 36.18
C ASP A 68 -37.47 -34.44 34.82
N ALA A 69 -38.41 -35.32 34.46
CA ALA A 69 -38.39 -36.04 33.20
C ALA A 69 -38.53 -35.08 31.99
N LEU A 70 -39.40 -34.08 32.07
CA LEU A 70 -39.55 -33.03 31.06
C LEU A 70 -38.26 -32.23 30.89
N SER A 71 -37.61 -31.86 31.98
CA SER A 71 -36.33 -31.12 31.96
C SER A 71 -35.23 -31.96 31.34
N ALA A 72 -35.08 -33.23 31.74
CA ALA A 72 -34.10 -34.15 31.17
C ALA A 72 -34.31 -34.36 29.65
N ARG A 73 -35.59 -34.60 29.25
CA ARG A 73 -35.92 -34.79 27.83
C ARG A 73 -35.64 -33.52 27.03
N LYS A 74 -35.97 -32.35 27.58
CA LYS A 74 -35.67 -31.06 26.93
C LYS A 74 -34.17 -30.89 26.63
N THR A 75 -33.32 -31.15 27.62
CA THR A 75 -31.87 -31.11 27.45
C THR A 75 -31.43 -32.07 26.34
N THR A 76 -31.91 -33.31 26.35
CA THR A 76 -31.56 -34.30 25.34
C THR A 76 -31.96 -33.85 23.92
N LEU A 77 -33.16 -33.26 23.78
CA LEU A 77 -33.62 -32.76 22.48
C LEU A 77 -32.82 -31.53 22.00
N GLN A 78 -32.44 -30.65 22.92
CA GLN A 78 -31.61 -29.49 22.62
C GLN A 78 -30.20 -29.90 22.19
N ASP A 79 -29.60 -30.84 22.92
CA ASP A 79 -28.27 -31.36 22.58
C ASP A 79 -28.29 -32.09 21.22
N ALA A 80 -29.31 -32.91 20.96
CA ALA A 80 -29.46 -33.58 19.66
C ALA A 80 -29.66 -32.58 18.51
N ALA A 81 -30.42 -31.50 18.72
CA ALA A 81 -30.63 -30.44 17.72
C ALA A 81 -29.34 -29.66 17.48
N LEU A 82 -28.55 -29.39 18.53
CA LEU A 82 -27.26 -28.73 18.43
C LEU A 82 -26.27 -29.59 17.66
N GLU A 83 -26.15 -30.87 18.00
CA GLU A 83 -25.26 -31.80 17.31
C GLU A 83 -25.61 -31.95 15.81
N ALA A 84 -26.92 -32.02 15.48
CA ALA A 84 -27.37 -32.05 14.10
C ALA A 84 -26.98 -30.77 13.35
N ARG A 85 -27.13 -29.61 13.99
CA ARG A 85 -26.73 -28.34 13.41
C ARG A 85 -25.22 -28.26 13.19
N LEU A 86 -24.42 -28.64 14.20
CA LEU A 86 -22.96 -28.63 14.10
C LEU A 86 -22.46 -29.59 13.01
N ALA A 87 -23.11 -30.75 12.83
CA ALA A 87 -22.78 -31.67 11.75
C ALA A 87 -23.11 -31.10 10.36
N ALA A 88 -24.22 -30.37 10.24
CA ALA A 88 -24.64 -29.73 9.00
C ALA A 88 -23.76 -28.50 8.65
N GLU A 89 -23.28 -27.77 9.65
CA GLU A 89 -22.44 -26.59 9.50
C GLU A 89 -20.93 -26.91 9.38
N LYS A 90 -20.57 -28.21 9.39
CA LYS A 90 -19.17 -28.63 9.29
C LYS A 90 -18.54 -28.19 7.98
N ILE A 91 -17.51 -27.34 8.07
CA ILE A 91 -16.75 -26.84 6.93
C ILE A 91 -15.41 -27.58 6.87
N ASP A 92 -15.03 -28.00 5.67
CA ASP A 92 -13.68 -28.56 5.43
C ASP A 92 -12.66 -27.41 5.39
N VAL A 93 -11.94 -27.22 6.50
CA VAL A 93 -10.90 -26.20 6.64
C VAL A 93 -9.56 -26.62 6.00
N THR A 94 -9.44 -27.82 5.47
CA THR A 94 -8.25 -28.29 4.76
C THR A 94 -8.22 -27.82 3.31
N LEU A 95 -9.35 -27.38 2.77
CA LEU A 95 -9.41 -26.78 1.44
C LEU A 95 -8.74 -25.40 1.47
N PRO A 96 -7.82 -25.11 0.51
CA PRO A 96 -7.22 -23.78 0.44
C PRO A 96 -8.30 -22.73 0.17
N ALA A 97 -8.16 -21.57 0.81
CA ALA A 97 -8.98 -20.42 0.49
C ALA A 97 -8.92 -20.09 -1.00
N ARG A 98 -10.02 -19.64 -1.61
CA ARG A 98 -10.00 -19.20 -3.01
C ARG A 98 -8.93 -18.12 -3.16
N PRO A 99 -8.01 -18.24 -4.14
CA PRO A 99 -7.00 -17.22 -4.36
C PRO A 99 -7.70 -15.88 -4.61
N GLN A 100 -7.45 -14.91 -3.74
CA GLN A 100 -7.84 -13.52 -4.01
C GLN A 100 -6.71 -12.89 -4.80
N ALA A 101 -7.06 -12.23 -5.91
CA ALA A 101 -6.11 -11.42 -6.65
C ALA A 101 -5.65 -10.27 -5.75
N SER A 102 -4.39 -10.27 -5.35
CA SER A 102 -3.77 -9.17 -4.63
C SER A 102 -2.98 -8.32 -5.63
N GLY A 103 -3.18 -7.00 -5.60
CA GLY A 103 -2.33 -6.06 -6.33
C GLY A 103 -0.92 -6.00 -5.74
N THR A 104 0.04 -5.55 -6.55
CA THR A 104 1.41 -5.27 -6.12
C THR A 104 1.78 -3.84 -6.48
N VAL A 105 2.67 -3.23 -5.70
CA VAL A 105 3.24 -1.92 -6.02
C VAL A 105 4.33 -2.11 -7.05
N HIS A 106 4.29 -1.29 -8.11
CA HIS A 106 5.28 -1.33 -9.17
C HIS A 106 6.67 -0.91 -8.64
N PRO A 107 7.79 -1.52 -9.07
CA PRO A 107 9.13 -1.18 -8.59
C PRO A 107 9.50 0.30 -8.72
N VAL A 108 9.11 0.96 -9.81
CA VAL A 108 9.35 2.40 -9.99
C VAL A 108 8.56 3.24 -8.98
N SER A 109 7.33 2.85 -8.66
CA SER A 109 6.53 3.52 -7.62
C SER A 109 7.17 3.34 -6.23
N GLN A 110 7.72 2.16 -5.96
CA GLN A 110 8.45 1.87 -4.74
C GLN A 110 9.69 2.77 -4.59
N VAL A 111 10.48 2.87 -5.66
CA VAL A 111 11.66 3.76 -5.71
C VAL A 111 11.26 5.23 -5.56
N TRP A 112 10.16 5.64 -6.20
CA TRP A 112 9.65 7.00 -6.09
C TRP A 112 9.32 7.36 -4.63
N GLU A 113 8.57 6.52 -3.93
CA GLU A 113 8.22 6.72 -2.53
C GLU A 113 9.47 6.75 -1.63
N GLU A 114 10.41 5.84 -1.86
CA GLU A 114 11.68 5.78 -1.13
C GLU A 114 12.52 7.05 -1.32
N VAL A 115 12.66 7.52 -2.55
CA VAL A 115 13.39 8.77 -2.86
C VAL A 115 12.73 9.97 -2.21
N VAL A 116 11.41 10.07 -2.26
CA VAL A 116 10.65 11.14 -1.59
C VAL A 116 10.89 11.10 -0.07
N GLN A 117 10.89 9.92 0.54
CA GLN A 117 11.16 9.77 1.97
C GLN A 117 12.58 10.18 2.34
N ILE A 118 13.60 9.68 1.61
CA ILE A 118 15.01 10.03 1.86
C ILE A 118 15.23 11.54 1.80
N PHE A 119 14.74 12.20 0.74
CA PHE A 119 14.89 13.64 0.62
C PHE A 119 14.02 14.43 1.61
N GLY A 120 12.85 13.89 1.99
CA GLY A 120 12.03 14.44 3.07
C GLY A 120 12.80 14.49 4.40
N ASP A 121 13.51 13.40 4.75
CA ASP A 121 14.36 13.33 5.95
C ASP A 121 15.58 14.28 5.87
N LEU A 122 16.06 14.56 4.65
CA LEU A 122 17.11 15.54 4.38
C LEU A 122 16.57 16.99 4.31
N GLY A 123 15.27 17.20 4.57
CA GLY A 123 14.63 18.52 4.67
C GLY A 123 14.21 19.13 3.34
N PHE A 124 13.93 18.32 2.32
CA PHE A 124 13.39 18.77 1.04
C PHE A 124 11.86 18.66 1.00
N ALA A 125 11.22 19.63 0.37
CA ALA A 125 9.80 19.58 0.01
C ALA A 125 9.64 18.98 -1.40
N VAL A 126 8.52 18.32 -1.65
CA VAL A 126 8.15 17.87 -3.00
C VAL A 126 7.48 19.03 -3.75
N ALA A 127 7.94 19.32 -4.95
CA ALA A 127 7.31 20.26 -5.87
C ALA A 127 6.81 19.52 -7.11
N GLU A 128 5.63 19.90 -7.58
CA GLU A 128 4.97 19.33 -8.75
C GLU A 128 4.73 20.39 -9.83
N GLY A 129 4.59 19.92 -11.07
CA GLY A 129 4.30 20.78 -12.20
C GLY A 129 3.69 20.03 -13.38
N PRO A 130 3.20 20.74 -14.43
CA PRO A 130 2.52 20.13 -15.55
C PRO A 130 3.48 19.29 -16.41
N HIS A 131 2.92 18.29 -17.10
CA HIS A 131 3.66 17.52 -18.11
C HIS A 131 3.76 18.26 -19.46
N ILE A 132 2.78 19.11 -19.75
CA ILE A 132 2.73 19.92 -20.98
C ILE A 132 3.28 21.28 -20.61
N GLU A 133 4.33 21.70 -21.28
CA GLU A 133 5.09 22.92 -21.01
C GLU A 133 5.21 23.80 -22.25
N ASP A 134 5.61 25.03 -22.02
CA ASP A 134 6.03 25.97 -23.07
C ASP A 134 7.56 26.00 -23.24
N ASP A 135 8.02 26.62 -24.31
CA ASP A 135 9.45 26.75 -24.61
C ASP A 135 10.20 27.52 -23.51
N PHE A 136 9.57 28.51 -22.89
CA PHE A 136 10.21 29.31 -21.85
C PHE A 136 10.61 28.44 -20.65
N HIS A 137 9.67 27.69 -20.08
CA HIS A 137 9.95 26.88 -18.89
C HIS A 137 10.85 25.68 -19.17
N ASN A 138 10.68 25.06 -20.37
CA ASN A 138 11.42 23.84 -20.68
C ASN A 138 12.82 24.10 -21.23
N PHE A 139 13.06 25.29 -21.82
CA PHE A 139 14.33 25.60 -22.48
C PHE A 139 14.91 26.99 -22.15
N ASP A 140 14.20 28.10 -22.43
CA ASP A 140 14.78 29.43 -22.37
C ASP A 140 15.25 29.80 -20.96
N ALA A 141 14.39 29.59 -19.96
CA ALA A 141 14.71 29.84 -18.55
C ALA A 141 15.82 28.92 -18.00
N LEU A 142 16.08 27.81 -18.67
CA LEU A 142 17.14 26.86 -18.36
C LEU A 142 18.43 27.11 -19.16
N ASN A 143 18.56 28.28 -19.79
CA ASN A 143 19.73 28.67 -20.56
C ASN A 143 20.05 27.74 -21.75
N ILE A 144 19.02 27.05 -22.29
CA ILE A 144 19.13 26.17 -23.45
C ILE A 144 18.88 27.02 -24.71
N PRO A 145 19.87 27.28 -25.57
CA PRO A 145 19.71 28.17 -26.72
C PRO A 145 18.85 27.54 -27.84
N PRO A 146 18.25 28.35 -28.74
CA PRO A 146 17.35 27.86 -29.80
C PRO A 146 17.95 26.79 -30.72
N GLU A 147 19.26 26.88 -30.97
CA GLU A 147 20.01 25.94 -31.84
C GLU A 147 20.44 24.65 -31.14
N HIS A 148 20.14 24.50 -29.84
CA HIS A 148 20.54 23.33 -29.09
C HIS A 148 19.82 22.06 -29.60
N PRO A 149 20.53 20.92 -29.79
CA PRO A 149 19.94 19.67 -30.30
C PRO A 149 18.68 19.22 -29.59
N ALA A 150 18.62 19.36 -28.24
CA ALA A 150 17.45 18.98 -27.43
C ALA A 150 16.14 19.71 -27.82
N ARG A 151 16.20 20.81 -28.61
CA ARG A 151 14.99 21.50 -29.11
C ARG A 151 14.53 20.96 -30.48
N GLN A 152 15.23 19.99 -31.06
CA GLN A 152 14.86 19.46 -32.36
C GLN A 152 13.68 18.50 -32.25
N GLU A 153 12.85 18.42 -33.30
CA GLU A 153 11.63 17.60 -33.34
C GLU A 153 11.89 16.09 -33.20
N HIS A 154 13.11 15.65 -33.51
CA HIS A 154 13.49 14.26 -33.32
C HIS A 154 13.86 13.91 -31.87
N ASP A 155 14.05 14.91 -31.00
CA ASP A 155 14.38 14.71 -29.58
C ASP A 155 13.21 15.07 -28.63
N THR A 156 12.32 15.98 -29.06
CA THR A 156 11.24 16.53 -28.24
C THR A 156 9.87 16.33 -28.88
N PHE A 157 8.89 15.88 -28.10
CA PHE A 157 7.49 15.79 -28.53
C PHE A 157 6.81 17.16 -28.46
N PHE A 158 6.62 17.80 -29.61
CA PHE A 158 5.89 19.05 -29.77
C PHE A 158 4.42 18.79 -30.13
N PHE A 159 3.54 19.63 -29.61
CA PHE A 159 2.16 19.74 -30.10
C PHE A 159 2.11 20.60 -31.37
N ASN A 160 0.97 20.59 -32.04
CA ASN A 160 0.74 21.45 -33.20
C ASN A 160 0.91 22.94 -32.84
N GLU A 161 1.46 23.69 -33.76
CA GLU A 161 1.63 25.13 -33.63
C GLU A 161 0.28 25.83 -33.49
N LYS A 162 0.21 26.77 -32.54
CA LYS A 162 -0.96 27.61 -32.32
C LYS A 162 -1.00 28.77 -33.36
N ALA A 163 -2.15 29.45 -33.42
CA ALA A 163 -2.35 30.56 -34.35
C ALA A 163 -1.37 31.74 -34.12
N ASP A 164 -0.77 31.86 -32.98
CA ASP A 164 0.23 32.88 -32.61
C ASP A 164 1.68 32.44 -32.86
N GLY A 165 1.88 31.25 -33.45
CA GLY A 165 3.19 30.67 -33.72
C GLY A 165 3.85 29.96 -32.53
N SER A 166 3.22 29.96 -31.37
CA SER A 166 3.73 29.24 -30.17
C SER A 166 3.38 27.77 -30.22
N ARG A 167 4.26 26.93 -29.68
CA ARG A 167 4.01 25.50 -29.52
C ARG A 167 4.13 25.11 -28.05
N MET A 168 3.32 24.16 -27.64
CA MET A 168 3.51 23.43 -26.39
C MET A 168 4.28 22.14 -26.67
N LEU A 169 4.88 21.58 -25.64
CA LEU A 169 5.64 20.35 -25.73
C LEU A 169 5.40 19.44 -24.49
N LEU A 170 5.74 18.18 -24.61
CA LEU A 170 5.89 17.32 -23.44
C LEU A 170 7.28 17.56 -22.83
N ARG A 171 7.32 17.89 -21.54
CA ARG A 171 8.56 18.23 -20.84
C ARG A 171 9.61 17.14 -20.96
N THR A 172 10.84 17.53 -21.31
CA THR A 172 11.96 16.61 -21.53
C THR A 172 12.77 16.29 -20.28
N HIS A 173 12.50 17.01 -19.20
CA HIS A 173 13.06 16.86 -17.85
C HIS A 173 12.11 17.50 -16.83
N THR A 174 12.39 17.35 -15.53
CA THR A 174 11.56 17.95 -14.48
C THR A 174 12.02 19.36 -14.07
N SER A 175 13.05 19.91 -14.73
CA SER A 175 13.59 21.27 -14.48
C SER A 175 12.55 22.41 -14.64
N PRO A 176 11.52 22.32 -15.50
CA PRO A 176 10.45 23.33 -15.52
C PRO A 176 9.81 23.58 -14.16
N VAL A 177 9.71 22.53 -13.32
CA VAL A 177 9.21 22.65 -11.94
C VAL A 177 10.12 23.51 -11.08
N GLN A 178 11.43 23.41 -11.28
CA GLN A 178 12.42 24.27 -10.60
C GLN A 178 12.20 25.74 -10.96
N ILE A 179 12.06 26.07 -12.26
CA ILE A 179 11.77 27.42 -12.74
C ILE A 179 10.47 27.95 -12.14
N ARG A 180 9.39 27.16 -12.20
CA ARG A 180 8.08 27.54 -11.63
C ARG A 180 8.19 27.81 -10.13
N THR A 181 8.94 26.99 -9.40
CA THR A 181 9.16 27.19 -7.96
C THR A 181 9.95 28.46 -7.68
N MET A 182 11.01 28.74 -8.43
CA MET A 182 11.79 29.96 -8.29
C MET A 182 10.94 31.21 -8.56
N LEU A 183 10.09 31.20 -9.59
CA LEU A 183 9.20 32.31 -9.90
C LEU A 183 8.10 32.54 -8.84
N ALA A 184 7.68 31.47 -8.15
CA ALA A 184 6.60 31.52 -7.16
C ALA A 184 7.07 31.71 -5.71
N SER A 185 8.37 31.50 -5.42
CA SER A 185 8.90 31.44 -4.07
C SER A 185 10.14 32.33 -3.89
N LYS A 186 10.46 32.61 -2.65
CA LYS A 186 11.70 33.30 -2.28
C LYS A 186 12.69 32.35 -1.62
N PRO A 187 14.02 32.57 -1.75
CA PRO A 187 15.00 31.82 -0.99
C PRO A 187 14.78 31.91 0.53
N PRO A 188 15.12 30.87 1.31
CA PRO A 188 15.74 29.62 0.84
C PRO A 188 14.74 28.66 0.18
N ILE A 189 15.14 28.08 -0.94
CA ILE A 189 14.39 27.04 -1.65
C ILE A 189 15.13 25.70 -1.48
N ARG A 190 14.39 24.65 -1.14
CA ARG A 190 14.91 23.29 -1.04
C ARG A 190 13.82 22.31 -1.44
N ILE A 191 13.87 21.84 -2.67
CA ILE A 191 12.85 20.98 -3.26
C ILE A 191 13.45 19.81 -4.00
N ILE A 192 12.65 18.75 -4.12
CA ILE A 192 12.76 17.74 -5.16
C ILE A 192 11.54 17.82 -6.09
N ALA A 193 11.74 17.54 -7.36
CA ALA A 193 10.71 17.53 -8.39
C ALA A 193 10.67 16.16 -9.07
N PRO A 194 10.03 15.14 -8.45
CA PRO A 194 9.83 13.85 -9.11
C PRO A 194 8.73 13.97 -10.16
N GLY A 195 8.89 13.29 -11.31
CA GLY A 195 7.90 13.36 -12.36
C GLY A 195 8.22 12.54 -13.59
N ARG A 196 7.21 12.38 -14.44
CA ARG A 196 7.36 11.80 -15.77
C ARG A 196 7.97 12.82 -16.72
N THR A 197 8.83 12.33 -17.60
CA THR A 197 9.51 13.10 -18.63
C THR A 197 9.41 12.35 -19.96
N PHE A 198 9.59 13.06 -21.08
CA PHE A 198 9.29 12.53 -22.40
C PHE A 198 10.38 12.92 -23.40
N ARG A 199 10.91 11.96 -24.14
CA ARG A 199 11.91 12.16 -25.20
C ARG A 199 11.63 11.22 -26.37
N CYS A 200 11.91 11.66 -27.59
CA CYS A 200 11.75 10.83 -28.78
C CYS A 200 12.88 9.79 -28.90
N ASP A 201 13.10 9.01 -27.86
CA ASP A 201 14.17 8.01 -27.81
C ASP A 201 13.59 6.64 -27.36
N SER A 202 14.05 5.55 -27.98
CA SER A 202 13.54 4.22 -27.70
C SER A 202 14.58 3.14 -28.03
N ASP A 203 15.25 2.62 -26.99
CA ASP A 203 16.16 1.47 -27.08
C ASP A 203 16.09 0.62 -25.79
N MET A 204 17.07 -0.24 -25.55
CA MET A 204 17.11 -1.07 -24.31
C MET A 204 17.30 -0.27 -23.04
N THR A 205 17.79 0.96 -23.12
CA THR A 205 18.15 1.85 -22.01
C THR A 205 17.32 3.14 -21.99
N HIS A 206 16.50 3.39 -23.02
CA HIS A 206 15.67 4.57 -23.19
C HIS A 206 14.26 4.19 -23.60
N THR A 207 13.29 4.89 -23.05
CA THR A 207 11.87 4.80 -23.44
C THR A 207 11.32 6.19 -23.68
N PRO A 208 10.30 6.34 -24.56
CA PRO A 208 9.69 7.64 -24.86
C PRO A 208 9.15 8.37 -23.64
N MET A 209 8.78 7.66 -22.60
CA MET A 209 8.41 8.18 -21.29
C MET A 209 9.23 7.48 -20.23
N PHE A 210 9.82 8.24 -19.31
CA PHE A 210 10.56 7.73 -18.16
C PHE A 210 10.32 8.61 -16.93
N ASN A 211 10.71 8.11 -15.77
CA ASN A 211 10.53 8.82 -14.50
C ASN A 211 11.87 9.41 -14.05
N GLN A 212 11.84 10.66 -13.64
CA GLN A 212 13.01 11.41 -13.18
C GLN A 212 12.69 12.10 -11.88
N VAL A 213 13.70 12.32 -11.04
CA VAL A 213 13.65 13.27 -9.93
C VAL A 213 14.80 14.25 -10.09
N GLU A 214 14.50 15.53 -9.94
CA GLU A 214 15.50 16.58 -9.84
C GLU A 214 15.42 17.24 -8.48
N GLY A 215 16.57 17.66 -7.95
CA GLY A 215 16.67 18.43 -6.72
C GLY A 215 17.20 19.82 -6.99
N LEU A 216 16.69 20.80 -6.26
CA LEU A 216 17.12 22.21 -6.30
C LEU A 216 17.27 22.74 -4.90
N VAL A 217 18.41 23.39 -4.66
CA VAL A 217 18.60 24.28 -3.50
C VAL A 217 19.03 25.64 -4.00
N ILE A 218 18.37 26.70 -3.51
CA ILE A 218 18.76 28.09 -3.71
C ILE A 218 18.82 28.76 -2.35
N ASP A 219 19.98 29.28 -1.97
CA ASP A 219 20.17 30.11 -0.78
C ASP A 219 21.38 31.02 -0.91
N GLU A 220 21.72 31.76 0.14
CA GLU A 220 22.84 32.71 0.13
C GLU A 220 24.21 32.03 0.32
N THR A 221 24.27 30.83 0.86
CA THR A 221 25.50 30.21 1.38
C THR A 221 25.80 28.83 0.84
N THR A 222 24.88 28.20 0.11
CA THR A 222 25.03 26.85 -0.40
C THR A 222 26.22 26.72 -1.36
N THR A 223 26.89 25.58 -1.34
CA THR A 223 28.13 25.36 -2.08
C THR A 223 28.13 24.00 -2.79
N LEU A 224 29.11 23.81 -3.66
CA LEU A 224 29.38 22.53 -4.30
C LEU A 224 29.69 21.41 -3.27
N ALA A 225 30.25 21.76 -2.12
CA ALA A 225 30.49 20.79 -1.05
C ALA A 225 29.18 20.27 -0.45
N ASN A 226 28.17 21.14 -0.30
CA ASN A 226 26.84 20.74 0.15
C ASN A 226 26.17 19.80 -0.85
N LEU A 227 26.27 20.09 -2.16
CA LEU A 227 25.78 19.20 -3.21
C LEU A 227 26.43 17.81 -3.12
N LYS A 228 27.77 17.74 -3.02
CA LYS A 228 28.49 16.47 -2.89
C LYS A 228 28.06 15.70 -1.67
N TRP A 229 27.89 16.36 -0.53
CA TRP A 229 27.43 15.73 0.69
C TRP A 229 26.02 15.14 0.55
N ILE A 230 25.05 15.92 0.06
CA ILE A 230 23.68 15.46 -0.16
C ILE A 230 23.64 14.23 -1.08
N LEU A 231 24.37 14.26 -2.19
CA LEU A 231 24.40 13.14 -3.13
C LEU A 231 25.05 11.89 -2.51
N THR A 232 26.06 12.08 -1.66
CA THR A 232 26.67 10.96 -0.93
C THR A 232 25.68 10.33 0.07
N GLU A 233 25.02 11.13 0.89
CA GLU A 233 24.03 10.64 1.84
C GLU A 233 22.81 10.01 1.14
N PHE A 234 22.34 10.59 0.05
CA PHE A 234 21.32 9.98 -0.79
C PHE A 234 21.73 8.58 -1.30
N CYS A 235 22.94 8.46 -1.87
CA CYS A 235 23.39 7.17 -2.40
C CYS A 235 23.59 6.13 -1.29
N LYS A 236 24.09 6.50 -0.13
CA LYS A 236 24.21 5.60 1.02
C LYS A 236 22.84 5.09 1.46
N ALA A 237 21.90 6.00 1.67
CA ALA A 237 20.56 5.66 2.10
C ALA A 237 19.82 4.80 1.05
N PHE A 238 19.86 5.19 -0.21
CA PHE A 238 19.15 4.52 -1.28
C PHE A 238 19.68 3.11 -1.59
N PHE A 239 21.01 2.95 -1.62
CA PHE A 239 21.64 1.64 -1.88
C PHE A 239 21.94 0.85 -0.61
N GLU A 240 21.57 1.39 0.56
CA GLU A 240 21.71 0.73 1.87
C GLU A 240 23.14 0.28 2.16
N VAL A 241 24.11 1.16 1.93
CA VAL A 241 25.54 0.92 2.14
C VAL A 241 26.11 1.95 3.11
N ASP A 242 27.01 1.50 4.00
CA ASP A 242 27.66 2.38 4.99
C ASP A 242 28.61 3.38 4.34
N ASP A 243 29.26 2.99 3.24
CA ASP A 243 30.16 3.84 2.46
C ASP A 243 29.95 3.63 0.97
N VAL A 244 30.01 4.74 0.21
CA VAL A 244 29.91 4.75 -1.25
C VAL A 244 31.03 5.61 -1.83
N LYS A 245 31.88 4.98 -2.64
CA LYS A 245 32.88 5.75 -3.39
C LYS A 245 32.22 6.38 -4.60
N MET A 246 32.29 7.71 -4.66
CA MET A 246 31.74 8.51 -5.74
C MET A 246 32.86 9.24 -6.48
N ARG A 247 32.69 9.38 -7.78
CA ARG A 247 33.57 10.14 -8.65
C ARG A 247 32.76 11.22 -9.34
N PHE A 248 33.21 12.47 -9.19
CA PHE A 248 32.61 13.63 -9.85
C PHE A 248 33.46 14.00 -11.03
N ARG A 249 32.92 13.86 -12.23
CA ARG A 249 33.60 14.20 -13.49
C ARG A 249 33.04 15.50 -14.03
N ALA A 250 33.91 16.38 -14.54
CA ALA A 250 33.45 17.56 -15.25
C ALA A 250 32.58 17.17 -16.46
N SER A 251 31.49 17.88 -16.63
CA SER A 251 30.55 17.73 -17.74
C SER A 251 30.04 19.10 -18.17
N HIS A 252 29.12 19.13 -19.14
CA HIS A 252 28.49 20.36 -19.59
C HIS A 252 26.98 20.19 -19.66
N PHE A 253 26.28 21.04 -18.88
CA PHE A 253 24.83 21.22 -19.00
C PHE A 253 24.55 22.74 -19.12
N PRO A 254 23.67 23.19 -20.01
CA PRO A 254 23.41 24.61 -20.21
C PRO A 254 22.93 25.36 -18.94
N PHE A 255 22.27 24.64 -18.05
CA PHE A 255 21.63 25.18 -16.84
C PHE A 255 22.50 25.12 -15.58
N THR A 256 23.72 24.57 -15.64
CA THR A 256 24.66 24.51 -14.49
C THR A 256 26.09 24.90 -14.90
N GLU A 257 26.81 25.56 -13.97
CA GLU A 257 28.21 25.91 -14.10
C GLU A 257 28.89 26.06 -12.73
N PRO A 258 29.82 25.16 -12.31
CA PRO A 258 30.30 23.99 -13.03
C PRO A 258 29.24 22.87 -13.07
N SER A 259 29.29 22.09 -14.14
CA SER A 259 28.48 20.88 -14.33
C SER A 259 29.32 19.64 -14.04
N MET A 260 28.67 18.62 -13.50
CA MET A 260 29.32 17.35 -13.16
C MET A 260 28.41 16.16 -13.41
N GLU A 261 28.98 15.12 -13.96
CA GLU A 261 28.42 13.78 -13.92
C GLU A 261 28.94 13.04 -12.71
N VAL A 262 28.09 12.23 -12.11
CA VAL A 262 28.42 11.49 -10.89
C VAL A 262 28.39 10.01 -11.15
N ASP A 263 29.52 9.36 -10.91
CA ASP A 263 29.67 7.93 -10.98
C ASP A 263 29.78 7.32 -9.58
N ILE A 264 29.24 6.11 -9.42
CA ILE A 264 29.43 5.28 -8.24
C ILE A 264 30.25 4.04 -8.57
N GLN A 265 31.04 3.61 -7.57
CA GLN A 265 31.82 2.39 -7.70
C GLN A 265 30.93 1.15 -7.54
N TYR A 266 31.17 0.13 -8.38
CA TYR A 266 30.43 -1.13 -8.32
C TYR A 266 31.26 -2.33 -8.72
N SER A 267 30.80 -3.52 -8.30
CA SER A 267 31.24 -4.82 -8.82
C SER A 267 30.08 -5.62 -9.42
N ARG A 268 30.41 -6.65 -10.16
CA ARG A 268 29.44 -7.68 -10.60
C ARG A 268 29.86 -9.03 -10.05
N GLU A 269 29.02 -9.63 -9.25
CA GLU A 269 29.21 -10.96 -8.70
C GLU A 269 27.97 -11.82 -8.96
N GLY A 270 28.13 -12.97 -9.61
CA GLY A 270 27.00 -13.85 -9.93
C GLY A 270 25.90 -13.21 -10.80
N GLY A 271 26.24 -12.19 -11.60
CA GLY A 271 25.27 -11.45 -12.40
C GLY A 271 24.61 -10.26 -11.68
N GLN A 272 24.75 -10.16 -10.38
CA GLN A 272 24.21 -9.05 -9.58
C GLN A 272 25.19 -7.89 -9.47
N ILE A 273 24.66 -6.67 -9.44
CA ILE A 273 25.43 -5.44 -9.20
C ILE A 273 25.52 -5.21 -7.69
N LYS A 274 26.73 -5.02 -7.18
CA LYS A 274 26.99 -4.59 -5.80
C LYS A 274 27.60 -3.21 -5.82
N ILE A 275 26.94 -2.25 -5.20
CA ILE A 275 27.38 -0.87 -5.08
C ILE A 275 28.39 -0.73 -3.95
N GLY A 276 29.35 0.19 -4.10
CA GLY A 276 30.37 0.48 -3.09
C GLY A 276 31.58 -0.47 -3.10
N THR A 277 31.61 -1.47 -3.99
CA THR A 277 32.67 -2.48 -4.08
C THR A 277 33.24 -2.59 -5.50
N GLY A 278 34.43 -3.18 -5.65
CA GLY A 278 35.06 -3.45 -6.95
C GLY A 278 35.85 -2.28 -7.51
N ASP A 279 36.06 -2.27 -8.84
CA ASP A 279 36.92 -1.32 -9.54
C ASP A 279 36.21 -0.61 -10.71
N LYS A 280 34.95 -0.97 -10.97
CA LYS A 280 34.14 -0.40 -12.05
C LYS A 280 33.36 0.81 -11.61
N TRP A 281 33.07 1.69 -12.56
CA TRP A 281 32.34 2.93 -12.35
C TRP A 281 31.08 2.96 -13.19
N LEU A 282 30.01 3.45 -12.61
CA LEU A 282 28.70 3.56 -13.26
C LEU A 282 28.18 4.98 -13.03
N GLU A 283 27.90 5.67 -14.12
CA GLU A 283 27.23 6.97 -14.07
C GLU A 283 25.76 6.79 -13.62
N ILE A 284 25.35 7.58 -12.65
CA ILE A 284 24.01 7.52 -12.08
C ILE A 284 23.22 8.81 -12.23
N LEU A 285 23.88 9.98 -12.25
CA LEU A 285 23.18 11.27 -12.29
C LEU A 285 24.07 12.40 -12.82
N GLY A 286 23.40 13.46 -13.29
CA GLY A 286 24.02 14.76 -13.57
C GLY A 286 23.74 15.77 -12.47
N SER A 287 24.68 16.69 -12.23
CA SER A 287 24.57 17.71 -11.18
C SER A 287 25.40 18.93 -11.47
N GLY A 288 25.22 20.00 -10.71
CA GLY A 288 26.08 21.20 -10.80
C GLY A 288 25.55 22.38 -10.00
N MET A 289 26.34 23.46 -9.99
CA MET A 289 25.88 24.75 -9.48
C MET A 289 24.95 25.38 -10.51
N VAL A 290 23.82 25.95 -10.05
CA VAL A 290 22.83 26.57 -10.94
C VAL A 290 23.44 27.76 -11.67
N HIS A 291 23.31 27.76 -13.01
CA HIS A 291 23.87 28.82 -13.82
C HIS A 291 23.26 30.20 -13.49
N PRO A 292 24.04 31.30 -13.40
CA PRO A 292 23.52 32.63 -13.08
C PRO A 292 22.34 33.10 -13.95
N ASN A 293 22.33 32.73 -15.24
CA ASN A 293 21.21 33.03 -16.14
C ASN A 293 19.91 32.36 -15.71
N VAL A 294 19.98 31.12 -15.20
CA VAL A 294 18.81 30.39 -14.68
C VAL A 294 18.28 31.05 -13.41
N ILE A 295 19.16 31.50 -12.51
CA ILE A 295 18.78 32.26 -11.31
C ILE A 295 18.04 33.56 -11.71
N ARG A 296 18.57 34.29 -12.71
CA ARG A 296 17.91 35.52 -13.24
C ARG A 296 16.55 35.20 -13.87
N ALA A 297 16.47 34.17 -14.69
CA ALA A 297 15.21 33.73 -15.29
C ALA A 297 14.18 33.31 -14.23
N GLY A 298 14.61 32.75 -13.11
CA GLY A 298 13.80 32.46 -11.94
C GLY A 298 13.42 33.69 -11.10
N GLY A 299 13.75 34.91 -11.56
CA GLY A 299 13.39 36.17 -10.89
C GLY A 299 14.25 36.55 -9.69
N MET A 300 15.47 35.96 -9.55
CA MET A 300 16.37 36.17 -8.42
C MET A 300 17.67 36.84 -8.85
N ASP A 301 18.35 37.45 -7.89
CA ASP A 301 19.63 38.13 -8.10
C ASP A 301 20.81 37.15 -7.82
N PRO A 302 21.58 36.74 -8.86
CA PRO A 302 22.70 35.82 -8.68
C PRO A 302 23.89 36.38 -7.91
N GLU A 303 23.90 37.70 -7.63
CA GLU A 303 24.91 38.29 -6.75
C GLU A 303 24.56 38.11 -5.25
N LYS A 304 23.30 37.77 -4.94
CA LYS A 304 22.81 37.58 -3.57
C LYS A 304 22.55 36.13 -3.22
N VAL A 305 22.24 35.31 -4.21
CA VAL A 305 21.93 33.89 -4.00
C VAL A 305 22.68 33.03 -4.99
N GLN A 306 22.95 31.82 -4.58
CA GLN A 306 23.50 30.76 -5.42
C GLN A 306 22.71 29.48 -5.18
N GLY A 307 22.90 28.49 -6.03
CA GLY A 307 22.18 27.24 -5.90
C GLY A 307 22.92 26.07 -6.53
N TRP A 308 22.44 24.89 -6.24
CA TRP A 308 22.85 23.68 -6.94
C TRP A 308 21.64 22.82 -7.29
N ALA A 309 21.81 22.02 -8.32
CA ALA A 309 20.78 21.09 -8.78
C ALA A 309 21.41 19.75 -9.15
N PHE A 310 20.58 18.71 -9.14
CA PHE A 310 20.90 17.40 -9.68
C PHE A 310 19.67 16.79 -10.37
N GLY A 311 19.89 15.81 -11.26
CA GLY A 311 18.82 15.05 -11.87
C GLY A 311 19.20 13.58 -12.02
N VAL A 312 18.32 12.67 -11.55
CA VAL A 312 18.50 11.22 -11.62
C VAL A 312 17.26 10.53 -12.21
N GLY A 313 17.47 9.58 -13.12
CA GLY A 313 16.40 8.73 -13.65
C GLY A 313 15.97 7.68 -12.63
N LEU A 314 14.70 7.74 -12.18
CA LEU A 314 14.17 6.79 -11.20
C LEU A 314 14.14 5.35 -11.75
N ASP A 315 13.80 5.18 -13.03
CA ASP A 315 13.80 3.87 -13.68
C ASP A 315 15.20 3.26 -13.69
N ARG A 316 16.23 4.08 -13.94
CA ARG A 316 17.63 3.63 -13.97
C ARG A 316 18.11 3.17 -12.59
N ILE A 317 17.83 3.93 -11.55
CA ILE A 317 18.25 3.52 -10.19
C ILE A 317 17.43 2.33 -9.68
N ALA A 318 16.16 2.18 -10.13
CA ALA A 318 15.35 0.99 -9.87
C ALA A 318 15.97 -0.26 -10.53
N MET A 319 16.40 -0.16 -11.79
CA MET A 319 17.13 -1.25 -12.45
C MET A 319 18.37 -1.68 -11.67
N LEU A 320 19.14 -0.71 -11.16
CA LEU A 320 20.35 -0.98 -10.40
C LEU A 320 20.05 -1.63 -9.05
N LYS A 321 19.07 -1.11 -8.32
CA LYS A 321 18.72 -1.61 -6.98
C LYS A 321 18.12 -3.03 -7.03
N TYR A 322 17.24 -3.29 -7.99
CA TYR A 322 16.52 -4.56 -8.08
C TYR A 322 17.11 -5.55 -9.10
N GLY A 323 18.20 -5.21 -9.75
CA GLY A 323 18.87 -6.08 -10.73
C GLY A 323 18.04 -6.31 -12.00
N ILE A 324 17.19 -5.35 -12.41
CA ILE A 324 16.34 -5.47 -13.58
C ILE A 324 17.18 -5.17 -14.84
N PRO A 325 17.28 -6.11 -15.80
CA PRO A 325 18.25 -5.99 -16.89
C PRO A 325 17.78 -5.10 -18.06
N ASP A 326 16.48 -4.87 -18.20
CA ASP A 326 15.89 -4.18 -19.33
C ASP A 326 14.82 -3.17 -18.87
N LEU A 327 15.00 -1.92 -19.22
CA LEU A 327 14.13 -0.81 -18.82
C LEU A 327 12.71 -0.96 -19.40
N ARG A 328 12.57 -1.56 -20.59
CA ARG A 328 11.27 -1.75 -21.25
C ARG A 328 10.31 -2.61 -20.42
N ALA A 329 10.84 -3.53 -19.62
CA ALA A 329 10.05 -4.39 -18.75
C ALA A 329 9.17 -3.61 -17.75
N PHE A 330 9.55 -2.40 -17.36
CA PHE A 330 8.72 -1.53 -16.51
C PHE A 330 7.41 -1.11 -17.19
N PHE A 331 7.34 -1.12 -18.51
CA PHE A 331 6.23 -0.57 -19.29
C PHE A 331 5.44 -1.64 -20.09
N GLU A 332 5.91 -2.89 -20.12
CA GLU A 332 5.27 -4.00 -20.84
C GLU A 332 4.02 -4.55 -20.16
N ALA A 333 3.75 -4.20 -18.92
CA ALA A 333 2.60 -4.65 -18.13
C ALA A 333 2.46 -6.19 -18.02
N ASP A 334 3.55 -6.95 -18.06
CA ASP A 334 3.53 -8.41 -17.86
C ASP A 334 3.23 -8.74 -16.40
N LEU A 335 2.07 -9.37 -16.14
CA LEU A 335 1.63 -9.73 -14.80
C LEU A 335 2.57 -10.72 -14.09
N ARG A 336 3.31 -11.55 -14.83
CA ARG A 336 4.30 -12.49 -14.27
C ARG A 336 5.49 -11.71 -13.74
N TRP A 337 5.95 -10.73 -14.50
CA TRP A 337 7.03 -9.83 -14.13
C TRP A 337 6.63 -8.98 -12.90
N LEU A 338 5.44 -8.39 -12.93
CA LEU A 338 4.91 -7.60 -11.80
C LEU A 338 4.75 -8.43 -10.51
N ARG A 339 4.41 -9.71 -10.62
CA ARG A 339 4.35 -10.61 -9.46
C ARG A 339 5.74 -10.95 -8.91
N HIS A 340 6.75 -10.99 -9.77
CA HIS A 340 8.13 -11.29 -9.38
C HIS A 340 8.82 -10.09 -8.73
N TYR A 341 8.71 -8.91 -9.34
CA TYR A 341 9.38 -7.69 -8.88
C TYR A 341 8.48 -6.75 -8.08
N GLY A 342 7.17 -6.99 -8.04
CA GLY A 342 6.23 -6.10 -7.35
C GLY A 342 6.27 -6.27 -5.84
N PHE A 343 6.02 -5.18 -5.12
CA PHE A 343 6.01 -5.11 -3.66
C PHE A 343 4.59 -5.17 -3.10
N LYS A 344 4.44 -5.66 -1.88
CA LYS A 344 3.14 -5.62 -1.18
C LYS A 344 2.89 -4.19 -0.69
N ALA A 345 1.62 -3.78 -0.68
CA ALA A 345 1.23 -2.42 -0.30
C ALA A 345 1.68 -1.98 1.11
N LEU A 346 1.95 -2.91 2.01
CA LEU A 346 2.44 -2.64 3.37
C LEU A 346 3.97 -2.77 3.52
N GLN A 347 4.69 -3.09 2.44
CA GLN A 347 6.15 -3.07 2.42
C GLN A 347 6.61 -1.64 2.12
N VAL A 348 6.61 -0.80 3.14
CA VAL A 348 7.12 0.57 3.02
C VAL A 348 8.63 0.51 3.22
N PRO A 349 9.44 1.02 2.27
CA PRO A 349 10.87 1.12 2.47
C PRO A 349 11.16 2.08 3.64
N THR A 350 12.04 1.66 4.52
CA THR A 350 12.50 2.51 5.62
C THR A 350 14.02 2.64 5.54
N LEU A 351 14.56 3.79 5.94
CA LEU A 351 16.00 4.00 6.02
C LEU A 351 16.71 3.01 6.95
N ALA A 352 15.97 2.42 7.89
CA ALA A 352 16.53 1.49 8.88
C ALA A 352 16.29 0.02 8.56
N GLY A 353 15.35 -0.31 7.65
CA GLY A 353 14.87 -1.67 7.46
C GLY A 353 15.25 -2.32 6.13
N GLY A 354 15.66 -1.53 5.14
CA GLY A 354 15.89 -2.04 3.80
C GLY A 354 14.70 -2.76 3.18
N LEU A 355 14.87 -3.26 1.98
CA LEU A 355 13.99 -4.23 1.33
C LEU A 355 14.57 -5.63 1.52
N SER A 356 14.59 -6.13 2.73
CA SER A 356 15.01 -7.52 3.02
C SER A 356 13.92 -8.54 2.72
#